data_186eef87bca700573233a418cf7c35ee
#
_entry.id   186eef87bca700573233a418cf7c35ee
#
_cell.length_a   1.000
_cell.length_b   1.000
_cell.length_c   1.000
_cell.angle_alpha   90.00
_cell.angle_beta   90.00
_cell.angle_gamma   90.00
#
_symmetry.space_group_name_H-M   'P 1'
#
loop_
_entity.id
_entity.type
_entity.pdbx_description
1 polymer ?
#
loop_
_entity_poly.entity_id
_entity_poly.type
_entity_poly.pdbx_seq_one_letter_code
_entity_poly.pdbx_strand_id
1 'polypeptide(L)'
;ALLKLISSVHTDVVELARPLLEQLSATVNETVSLARASGTQLAIVHYVVAPRELRVVPRMGLNLPLYSTSGGRALLALESDEDVQLLVGDAWQELTDKTVKTLPQLMALIAEVRSSGLAIDRGETLEGITTLAVAIDTLFGRFSISLLVPGARFAQHEARYRKEIITCKEALLREIGKITAVEKR
;
A
#
# COMPACT_ATOMS: atom_id res chain seq x y z
N ALA A 1 -2.28 -21.11 20.38
CA ALA A 1 -3.38 -21.35 19.44
C ALA A 1 -3.75 -20.08 18.66
N LEU A 2 -3.94 -18.93 19.32
CA LEU A 2 -4.34 -17.66 18.69
C LEU A 2 -3.30 -17.13 17.68
N LEU A 3 -2.00 -17.18 18.02
CA LEU A 3 -0.90 -16.77 17.14
C LEU A 3 -0.79 -17.63 15.87
N LYS A 4 -1.11 -18.93 15.95
CA LYS A 4 -1.17 -19.81 14.77
C LYS A 4 -2.36 -19.48 13.87
N LEU A 5 -3.51 -19.14 14.43
CA LEU A 5 -4.69 -18.70 13.68
C LEU A 5 -4.43 -17.37 12.94
N ILE A 6 -3.84 -16.38 13.61
CA ILE A 6 -3.50 -15.10 13.01
C ILE A 6 -2.47 -15.27 11.88
N SER A 7 -1.45 -16.13 12.04
CA SER A 7 -0.47 -16.37 11.00
C SER A 7 -1.06 -17.11 9.78
N SER A 8 -1.99 -18.05 9.98
CA SER A 8 -2.65 -18.76 8.88
C SER A 8 -3.55 -17.82 8.07
N VAL A 9 -4.31 -16.95 8.72
CA VAL A 9 -5.19 -15.98 8.05
C VAL A 9 -4.39 -14.97 7.21
N HIS A 10 -3.24 -14.48 7.70
CA HIS A 10 -2.38 -13.60 6.91
C HIS A 10 -1.78 -14.31 5.69
N THR A 11 -1.44 -15.58 5.83
CA THR A 11 -0.95 -16.40 4.71
C THR A 11 -2.02 -16.55 3.64
N ASP A 12 -3.27 -16.73 4.03
CA ASP A 12 -4.39 -16.87 3.10
C ASP A 12 -4.62 -15.60 2.25
N VAL A 13 -4.56 -14.40 2.85
CA VAL A 13 -4.71 -13.13 2.09
C VAL A 13 -3.56 -12.94 1.09
N VAL A 14 -2.32 -13.26 1.46
CA VAL A 14 -1.17 -13.18 0.56
C VAL A 14 -1.32 -14.15 -0.61
N GLU A 15 -1.74 -15.38 -0.36
CA GLU A 15 -1.96 -16.38 -1.41
C GLU A 15 -3.09 -15.99 -2.37
N LEU A 16 -4.18 -15.40 -1.86
CA LEU A 16 -5.26 -14.86 -2.70
C LEU A 16 -4.81 -13.66 -3.53
N ALA A 17 -3.99 -12.80 -2.95
CA ALA A 17 -3.51 -11.61 -3.61
C ALA A 17 -2.48 -11.92 -4.71
N ARG A 18 -1.62 -12.93 -4.52
CA ARG A 18 -0.51 -13.26 -5.42
C ARG A 18 -0.86 -13.23 -6.91
N PRO A 19 -1.84 -14.02 -7.42
CA PRO A 19 -2.16 -14.03 -8.84
C PRO A 19 -2.68 -12.68 -9.34
N LEU A 20 -3.39 -11.92 -8.50
CA LEU A 20 -3.91 -10.60 -8.86
C LEU A 20 -2.79 -9.55 -8.94
N LEU A 21 -1.80 -9.63 -8.04
CA LEU A 21 -0.62 -8.76 -8.07
C LEU A 21 0.28 -9.08 -9.28
N GLU A 22 0.43 -10.35 -9.63
CA GLU A 22 1.14 -10.79 -10.84
C GLU A 22 0.44 -10.25 -12.11
N GLN A 23 -0.88 -10.37 -12.18
CA GLN A 23 -1.68 -9.83 -13.27
C GLN A 23 -1.56 -8.29 -13.34
N LEU A 24 -1.65 -7.60 -12.21
CA LEU A 24 -1.47 -6.14 -12.16
C LEU A 24 -0.09 -5.74 -12.67
N SER A 25 0.97 -6.36 -12.15
CA SER A 25 2.36 -6.09 -12.57
C SER A 25 2.54 -6.31 -14.06
N ALA A 26 2.03 -7.42 -14.62
CA ALA A 26 2.09 -7.70 -16.05
C ALA A 26 1.31 -6.65 -16.87
N THR A 27 0.13 -6.25 -16.40
CA THR A 27 -0.72 -5.27 -17.09
C THR A 27 -0.08 -3.90 -17.14
N VAL A 28 0.43 -3.39 -16.02
CA VAL A 28 1.02 -2.05 -15.95
C VAL A 28 2.52 -2.04 -16.28
N ASN A 29 3.16 -3.20 -16.27
CA ASN A 29 4.59 -3.41 -16.48
C ASN A 29 5.46 -2.65 -15.46
N GLU A 30 5.00 -2.62 -14.20
CA GLU A 30 5.68 -2.00 -13.05
C GLU A 30 5.67 -2.92 -11.84
N THR A 31 6.55 -2.65 -10.89
CA THR A 31 6.61 -3.39 -9.63
C THR A 31 5.39 -3.11 -8.77
N VAL A 32 4.83 -4.17 -8.19
CA VAL A 32 3.67 -4.14 -7.30
C VAL A 32 4.06 -4.70 -5.95
N SER A 33 3.61 -4.10 -4.86
CA SER A 33 3.80 -4.64 -3.51
C SER A 33 2.49 -4.73 -2.76
N LEU A 34 2.43 -5.72 -1.86
CA LEU A 34 1.43 -5.87 -0.81
C LEU A 34 2.11 -5.60 0.53
N ALA A 35 1.54 -4.73 1.33
CA ALA A 35 2.11 -4.35 2.61
C ALA A 35 1.03 -4.22 3.69
N ARG A 36 1.45 -4.19 4.95
CA ARG A 36 0.60 -3.95 6.12
C ARG A 36 1.30 -3.03 7.11
N ALA A 37 0.55 -2.44 8.00
CA ALA A 37 1.13 -1.73 9.14
C ALA A 37 1.77 -2.72 10.13
N SER A 38 2.92 -2.35 10.65
CA SER A 38 3.63 -3.02 11.73
C SER A 38 4.07 -1.94 12.74
N GLY A 39 3.25 -1.71 13.75
CA GLY A 39 3.38 -0.53 14.61
C GLY A 39 3.27 0.75 13.79
N THR A 40 4.26 1.63 13.89
CA THR A 40 4.31 2.93 13.20
C THR A 40 4.91 2.85 11.78
N GLN A 41 5.19 1.64 11.30
CA GLN A 41 5.92 1.41 10.05
C GLN A 41 5.12 0.57 9.07
N LEU A 42 5.44 0.71 7.79
CA LEU A 42 4.92 -0.12 6.71
C LEU A 42 5.86 -1.31 6.49
N ALA A 43 5.32 -2.54 6.57
CA ALA A 43 6.04 -3.77 6.30
C ALA A 43 5.52 -4.42 5.01
N ILE A 44 6.39 -4.60 4.02
CA ILE A 44 6.09 -5.32 2.79
C ILE A 44 6.01 -6.82 3.10
N VAL A 45 4.88 -7.45 2.77
CA VAL A 45 4.63 -8.88 2.98
C VAL A 45 4.76 -9.70 1.69
N HIS A 46 4.56 -9.07 0.53
CA HIS A 46 4.77 -9.68 -0.78
C HIS A 46 5.04 -8.61 -1.84
N TYR A 47 5.74 -8.95 -2.90
CA TYR A 47 5.91 -8.09 -4.07
C TYR A 47 6.16 -8.89 -5.35
N VAL A 48 5.84 -8.26 -6.48
CA VAL A 48 6.09 -8.75 -7.83
C VAL A 48 6.95 -7.72 -8.55
N VAL A 49 8.14 -8.10 -8.96
CA VAL A 49 9.08 -7.20 -9.66
C VAL A 49 8.68 -7.06 -11.12
N ALA A 50 8.69 -5.84 -11.64
CA ALA A 50 8.41 -5.55 -13.03
C ALA A 50 9.35 -6.33 -13.98
N PRO A 51 8.84 -6.90 -15.09
CA PRO A 51 9.66 -7.64 -16.06
C PRO A 51 10.35 -6.67 -17.03
N ARG A 52 11.12 -5.70 -16.52
CA ARG A 52 11.89 -4.73 -17.32
C ARG A 52 13.19 -4.36 -16.62
N GLU A 53 14.16 -3.85 -17.37
CA GLU A 53 15.49 -3.54 -16.84
C GLU A 53 15.44 -2.38 -15.83
N LEU A 54 14.91 -1.22 -16.22
CA LEU A 54 14.73 -0.09 -15.28
C LEU A 54 13.45 -0.28 -14.47
N ARG A 55 13.59 -0.81 -13.27
CA ARG A 55 12.50 -1.12 -12.34
C ARG A 55 12.86 -0.78 -10.91
N VAL A 56 11.86 -0.58 -10.08
CA VAL A 56 12.05 -0.48 -8.63
C VAL A 56 12.04 -1.88 -8.03
N VAL A 57 13.01 -2.18 -7.19
CA VAL A 57 13.06 -3.46 -6.44
C VAL A 57 12.96 -3.14 -4.95
N PRO A 58 11.86 -3.51 -4.29
CA PRO A 58 11.70 -3.30 -2.85
C PRO A 58 12.74 -4.09 -2.05
N ARG A 59 13.19 -3.53 -0.94
CA ARG A 59 14.03 -4.26 0.02
C ARG A 59 13.14 -4.89 1.08
N MET A 60 13.08 -6.21 1.11
CA MET A 60 12.40 -6.94 2.18
C MET A 60 13.05 -6.66 3.52
N GLY A 61 12.21 -6.49 4.56
CA GLY A 61 12.68 -6.16 5.91
C GLY A 61 13.03 -4.68 6.13
N LEU A 62 13.00 -3.85 5.08
CA LEU A 62 13.07 -2.41 5.24
C LEU A 62 11.69 -1.91 5.68
N ASN A 63 11.61 -1.44 6.91
CA ASN A 63 10.43 -0.81 7.46
C ASN A 63 10.53 0.71 7.28
N LEU A 64 9.51 1.30 6.68
CA LEU A 64 9.43 2.74 6.41
C LEU A 64 8.30 3.36 7.22
N PRO A 65 8.42 4.61 7.68
CA PRO A 65 7.35 5.27 8.41
C PRO A 65 6.04 5.28 7.60
N LEU A 66 4.90 5.02 8.25
CA LEU A 66 3.59 5.02 7.60
C LEU A 66 3.30 6.37 6.90
N TYR A 67 3.68 7.48 7.52
CA TYR A 67 3.41 8.82 6.98
C TYR A 67 4.16 9.13 5.68
N SER A 68 5.33 8.54 5.46
CA SER A 68 6.18 8.85 4.31
C SER A 68 5.78 8.09 3.04
N THR A 69 5.13 6.92 3.18
CA THR A 69 4.84 6.03 2.07
C THR A 69 3.38 6.16 1.58
N SER A 70 3.14 5.94 0.30
CA SER A 70 1.76 5.89 -0.21
C SER A 70 0.97 4.75 0.43
N GLY A 71 1.55 3.56 0.57
CA GLY A 71 0.90 2.42 1.22
C GLY A 71 0.53 2.70 2.68
N GLY A 72 1.43 3.34 3.42
CA GLY A 72 1.18 3.75 4.81
C GLY A 72 0.08 4.79 4.92
N ARG A 73 0.09 5.83 4.07
CA ARG A 73 -0.98 6.84 4.05
C ARG A 73 -2.33 6.27 3.63
N ALA A 74 -2.35 5.28 2.73
CA ALA A 74 -3.58 4.58 2.40
C ALA A 74 -4.15 3.83 3.61
N LEU A 75 -3.31 3.22 4.44
CA LEU A 75 -3.74 2.56 5.68
C LEU A 75 -4.15 3.57 6.75
N LEU A 76 -3.38 4.66 6.95
CA LEU A 76 -3.72 5.73 7.89
C LEU A 76 -5.05 6.40 7.56
N ALA A 77 -5.45 6.46 6.30
CA ALA A 77 -6.73 7.02 5.87
C ALA A 77 -7.95 6.22 6.38
N LEU A 78 -7.74 4.97 6.80
CA LEU A 78 -8.77 4.11 7.41
C LEU A 78 -8.96 4.37 8.92
N GLU A 79 -8.04 5.10 9.55
CA GLU A 79 -8.04 5.40 10.98
C GLU A 79 -8.77 6.72 11.27
N SER A 80 -9.16 6.94 12.55
CA SER A 80 -9.60 8.25 13.01
C SER A 80 -8.43 9.25 13.04
N ASP A 81 -8.72 10.54 13.11
CA ASP A 81 -7.68 11.57 13.19
C ASP A 81 -6.86 11.44 14.49
N GLU A 82 -7.50 11.07 15.58
CA GLU A 82 -6.86 10.79 16.88
C GLU A 82 -5.91 9.60 16.77
N ASP A 83 -6.34 8.51 16.12
CA ASP A 83 -5.50 7.32 15.95
C ASP A 83 -4.33 7.59 15.01
N VAL A 84 -4.53 8.38 13.94
CA VAL A 84 -3.41 8.81 13.08
C VAL A 84 -2.35 9.55 13.88
N GLN A 85 -2.76 10.50 14.74
CA GLN A 85 -1.83 11.25 15.57
C GLN A 85 -1.05 10.35 16.54
N LEU A 86 -1.73 9.38 17.16
CA LEU A 86 -1.11 8.39 18.05
C LEU A 86 -0.11 7.47 17.31
N LEU A 87 -0.49 7.00 16.13
CA LEU A 87 0.34 6.10 15.31
C LEU A 87 1.58 6.79 14.74
N VAL A 88 1.50 8.05 14.40
CA VAL A 88 2.63 8.78 13.78
C VAL A 88 3.59 9.33 14.83
N GLY A 89 3.06 9.79 15.98
CA GLY A 89 3.85 10.42 17.03
C GLY A 89 4.49 11.75 16.60
N ASP A 90 5.53 12.15 17.34
CA ASP A 90 6.18 13.45 17.13
C ASP A 90 7.56 13.34 16.44
N ALA A 91 8.05 12.13 16.17
CA ALA A 91 9.35 11.90 15.55
C ALA A 91 9.24 11.74 14.04
N TRP A 92 9.61 12.79 13.30
CA TRP A 92 9.57 12.84 11.84
C TRP A 92 10.96 12.58 11.25
N GLN A 93 11.12 11.43 10.60
CA GLN A 93 12.33 11.10 9.87
C GLN A 93 12.26 11.70 8.46
N GLU A 94 13.22 12.53 8.10
CA GLU A 94 13.41 13.03 6.75
C GLU A 94 14.13 11.98 5.89
N LEU A 95 13.44 11.44 4.89
CA LEU A 95 14.01 10.47 3.93
C LEU A 95 14.49 11.17 2.66
N THR A 96 13.78 12.21 2.24
CA THR A 96 14.10 13.13 1.16
C THR A 96 13.71 14.54 1.55
N ASP A 97 14.09 15.54 0.80
CA ASP A 97 13.67 16.94 0.98
C ASP A 97 12.15 17.14 0.88
N LYS A 98 11.45 16.19 0.23
CA LYS A 98 9.99 16.19 0.03
C LYS A 98 9.21 15.45 1.11
N THR A 99 9.89 14.73 2.00
CA THR A 99 9.22 13.96 3.06
C THR A 99 8.34 14.89 3.90
N VAL A 100 7.11 14.43 4.18
CA VAL A 100 6.19 15.09 5.13
C VAL A 100 6.85 15.19 6.52
N LYS A 101 6.79 16.35 7.12
CA LYS A 101 7.50 16.66 8.38
C LYS A 101 6.59 17.12 9.51
N THR A 102 5.30 17.30 9.25
CA THR A 102 4.35 17.80 10.25
C THR A 102 3.01 17.09 10.15
N LEU A 103 2.33 17.00 11.29
CA LEU A 103 0.98 16.40 11.35
C LEU A 103 -0.03 17.16 10.45
N PRO A 104 -0.10 18.50 10.41
CA PRO A 104 -1.02 19.18 9.50
C PRO A 104 -0.79 18.86 8.01
N GLN A 105 0.47 18.75 7.58
CA GLN A 105 0.79 18.32 6.21
C GLN A 105 0.30 16.90 5.93
N LEU A 106 0.54 15.98 6.87
CA LEU A 106 0.06 14.60 6.75
C LEU A 106 -1.46 14.54 6.70
N MET A 107 -2.16 15.26 7.58
CA MET A 107 -3.62 15.24 7.63
C MET A 107 -4.26 15.78 6.34
N ALA A 108 -3.64 16.78 5.69
CA ALA A 108 -4.08 17.25 4.37
C ALA A 108 -3.98 16.14 3.32
N LEU A 109 -2.87 15.40 3.28
CA LEU A 109 -2.69 14.27 2.36
C LEU A 109 -3.67 13.12 2.67
N ILE A 110 -3.91 12.82 3.95
CA ILE A 110 -4.89 11.80 4.36
C ILE A 110 -6.31 12.20 3.92
N ALA A 111 -6.67 13.47 4.03
CA ALA A 111 -7.97 13.95 3.55
C ALA A 111 -8.13 13.74 2.03
N GLU A 112 -7.07 13.96 1.24
CA GLU A 112 -7.07 13.65 -0.20
C GLU A 112 -7.24 12.15 -0.45
N VAL A 113 -6.58 11.28 0.34
CA VAL A 113 -6.72 9.83 0.23
C VAL A 113 -8.15 9.39 0.57
N ARG A 114 -8.74 9.92 1.63
CA ARG A 114 -10.13 9.62 2.03
C ARG A 114 -11.14 10.02 0.95
N SER A 115 -10.88 11.13 0.27
CA SER A 115 -11.73 11.63 -0.82
C SER A 115 -11.58 10.81 -2.11
N SER A 116 -10.35 10.46 -2.50
CA SER A 116 -10.05 9.82 -3.78
C SER A 116 -9.95 8.28 -3.72
N GLY A 117 -9.71 7.72 -2.53
CA GLY A 117 -9.37 6.30 -2.34
C GLY A 117 -7.93 5.95 -2.74
N LEU A 118 -7.11 6.92 -3.13
CA LEU A 118 -5.78 6.75 -3.69
C LEU A 118 -4.74 7.58 -2.94
N ALA A 119 -3.64 6.97 -2.55
CA ALA A 119 -2.49 7.65 -1.95
C ALA A 119 -1.33 7.69 -2.95
N ILE A 120 -0.67 8.83 -3.05
CA ILE A 120 0.50 9.01 -3.93
C ILE A 120 1.66 9.56 -3.11
N ASP A 121 2.84 8.96 -3.27
CA ASP A 121 4.13 9.47 -2.83
C ASP A 121 4.94 9.85 -4.07
N ARG A 122 5.30 11.12 -4.19
CA ARG A 122 6.05 11.66 -5.35
C ARG A 122 7.51 11.96 -4.98
N GLY A 123 8.25 10.92 -4.58
CA GLY A 123 9.64 11.05 -4.19
C GLY A 123 9.84 11.48 -2.73
N GLU A 124 8.86 11.28 -1.90
CA GLU A 124 8.90 11.60 -0.46
C GLU A 124 9.65 10.52 0.32
N THR A 125 9.58 9.27 -0.13
CA THR A 125 10.29 8.13 0.46
C THR A 125 11.62 7.87 -0.21
N LEU A 126 11.66 7.97 -1.55
CA LEU A 126 12.84 7.72 -2.36
C LEU A 126 12.83 8.65 -3.57
N GLU A 127 13.88 9.45 -3.69
CA GLU A 127 14.01 10.40 -4.79
C GLU A 127 13.90 9.73 -6.17
N GLY A 128 13.18 10.36 -7.08
CA GLY A 128 12.96 9.86 -8.45
C GLY A 128 11.95 8.72 -8.57
N ILE A 129 11.40 8.21 -7.46
CA ILE A 129 10.37 7.18 -7.44
C ILE A 129 9.03 7.79 -7.07
N THR A 130 7.99 7.39 -7.78
CA THR A 130 6.60 7.69 -7.42
C THR A 130 5.89 6.39 -7.08
N THR A 131 5.17 6.38 -5.98
CA THR A 131 4.35 5.22 -5.59
C THR A 131 2.88 5.61 -5.51
N LEU A 132 2.00 4.72 -5.97
CA LEU A 132 0.55 4.86 -5.93
C LEU A 132 -0.03 3.69 -5.15
N ALA A 133 -0.87 3.95 -4.16
CA ALA A 133 -1.42 2.91 -3.30
C ALA A 133 -2.93 3.02 -3.08
N VAL A 134 -3.53 1.86 -2.81
CA VAL A 134 -4.90 1.69 -2.31
C VAL A 134 -4.89 0.86 -1.03
N ALA A 135 -5.79 1.15 -0.11
CA ALA A 135 -6.01 0.32 1.06
C ALA A 135 -7.04 -0.79 0.79
N ILE A 136 -6.80 -1.95 1.41
CA ILE A 136 -7.70 -3.10 1.46
C ILE A 136 -8.07 -3.29 2.93
N ASP A 137 -9.35 -3.10 3.26
CA ASP A 137 -9.89 -3.31 4.61
C ASP A 137 -10.78 -4.55 4.61
N THR A 138 -10.44 -5.55 5.42
CA THR A 138 -11.13 -6.84 5.46
C THR A 138 -11.21 -7.39 6.87
N LEU A 139 -12.05 -8.39 7.08
CA LEU A 139 -12.11 -9.14 8.34
C LEU A 139 -10.80 -9.87 8.69
N PHE A 140 -9.95 -10.10 7.69
CA PHE A 140 -8.65 -10.77 7.85
C PHE A 140 -7.49 -9.79 8.07
N GLY A 141 -7.78 -8.49 8.18
CA GLY A 141 -6.80 -7.44 8.39
C GLY A 141 -6.80 -6.39 7.28
N ARG A 142 -5.93 -5.38 7.49
CA ARG A 142 -5.77 -4.25 6.60
C ARG A 142 -4.44 -4.33 5.87
N PHE A 143 -4.50 -4.18 4.56
CA PHE A 143 -3.36 -4.22 3.66
C PHE A 143 -3.37 -3.02 2.73
N SER A 144 -2.23 -2.74 2.11
CA SER A 144 -2.14 -1.81 0.99
C SER A 144 -1.52 -2.50 -0.21
N ILE A 145 -2.07 -2.24 -1.40
CA ILE A 145 -1.44 -2.57 -2.67
C ILE A 145 -0.80 -1.30 -3.19
N SER A 146 0.47 -1.37 -3.62
CA SER A 146 1.19 -0.22 -4.15
C SER A 146 1.88 -0.54 -5.47
N LEU A 147 1.82 0.39 -6.42
CA LEU A 147 2.67 0.44 -7.61
C LEU A 147 3.93 1.24 -7.28
N LEU A 148 5.09 0.72 -7.64
CA LEU A 148 6.39 1.38 -7.46
C LEU A 148 6.96 1.69 -8.84
N VAL A 149 7.03 2.97 -9.19
CA VAL A 149 7.27 3.43 -10.56
C VAL A 149 8.33 4.51 -10.59
N PRO A 150 9.31 4.48 -11.52
CA PRO A 150 10.14 5.64 -11.79
C PRO A 150 9.28 6.86 -12.14
N GLY A 151 9.52 7.99 -11.49
CA GLY A 151 8.66 9.17 -11.54
C GLY A 151 8.38 9.70 -12.95
N ALA A 152 9.36 9.66 -13.84
CA ALA A 152 9.19 10.07 -15.23
C ALA A 152 8.15 9.23 -15.99
N ARG A 153 8.10 7.92 -15.73
CA ARG A 153 7.07 7.04 -16.32
C ARG A 153 5.71 7.21 -15.67
N PHE A 154 5.68 7.46 -14.36
CA PHE A 154 4.43 7.66 -13.65
C PHE A 154 3.62 8.81 -14.27
N ALA A 155 4.25 9.95 -14.52
CA ALA A 155 3.60 11.11 -15.11
C ALA A 155 2.95 10.82 -16.49
N GLN A 156 3.57 9.93 -17.28
CA GLN A 156 3.06 9.56 -18.61
C GLN A 156 1.85 8.61 -18.58
N HIS A 157 1.71 7.83 -17.51
CA HIS A 157 0.73 6.72 -17.44
C HIS A 157 -0.16 6.77 -16.19
N GLU A 158 -0.19 7.88 -15.47
CA GLU A 158 -0.91 8.01 -14.19
C GLU A 158 -2.37 7.55 -14.27
N ALA A 159 -3.11 7.97 -15.30
CA ALA A 159 -4.52 7.59 -15.44
C ALA A 159 -4.71 6.07 -15.58
N ARG A 160 -3.81 5.40 -16.30
CA ARG A 160 -3.82 3.94 -16.42
C ARG A 160 -3.51 3.27 -15.09
N TYR A 161 -2.48 3.72 -14.39
CA TYR A 161 -2.09 3.16 -13.09
C TYR A 161 -3.21 3.28 -12.05
N ARG A 162 -3.89 4.42 -12.00
CA ARG A 162 -5.04 4.64 -11.12
C ARG A 162 -6.17 3.65 -11.41
N LYS A 163 -6.52 3.45 -12.67
CA LYS A 163 -7.55 2.50 -13.09
C LYS A 163 -7.20 1.07 -12.71
N GLU A 164 -6.01 0.61 -13.09
CA GLU A 164 -5.61 -0.78 -12.92
C GLU A 164 -5.43 -1.18 -11.45
N ILE A 165 -4.91 -0.28 -10.59
CA ILE A 165 -4.79 -0.58 -9.16
C ILE A 165 -6.15 -0.68 -8.46
N ILE A 166 -7.13 0.15 -8.86
CA ILE A 166 -8.51 0.07 -8.36
C ILE A 166 -9.14 -1.25 -8.78
N THR A 167 -8.99 -1.63 -10.05
CA THR A 167 -9.48 -2.92 -10.57
C THR A 167 -8.90 -4.11 -9.80
N CYS A 168 -7.61 -4.07 -9.49
CA CYS A 168 -6.95 -5.10 -8.67
C CYS A 168 -7.51 -5.15 -7.24
N LYS A 169 -7.68 -3.98 -6.60
CA LYS A 169 -8.32 -3.88 -5.28
C LYS A 169 -9.70 -4.53 -5.26
N GLU A 170 -10.56 -4.17 -6.23
CA GLU A 170 -11.92 -4.71 -6.32
C GLU A 170 -11.92 -6.22 -6.57
N ALA A 171 -11.00 -6.72 -7.39
CA ALA A 171 -10.84 -8.15 -7.62
C ALA A 171 -10.46 -8.89 -6.33
N LEU A 172 -9.49 -8.38 -5.58
CA LEU A 172 -9.07 -8.99 -4.31
C LEU A 172 -10.20 -8.99 -3.27
N LEU A 173 -10.93 -7.88 -3.15
CA LEU A 173 -12.08 -7.83 -2.23
C LEU A 173 -13.17 -8.84 -2.61
N ARG A 174 -13.42 -9.06 -3.89
CA ARG A 174 -14.35 -10.10 -4.36
C ARG A 174 -13.89 -11.51 -4.00
N GLU A 175 -12.62 -11.82 -4.17
CA GLU A 175 -12.07 -13.15 -3.80
C GLU A 175 -12.18 -13.40 -2.29
N ILE A 176 -11.81 -12.40 -1.47
CA ILE A 176 -11.96 -12.47 -0.01
C ILE A 176 -13.43 -12.66 0.39
N GLY A 177 -14.35 -11.93 -0.26
CA GLY A 177 -15.79 -12.04 -0.02
C GLY A 177 -16.37 -13.43 -0.29
N LYS A 178 -15.84 -14.17 -1.27
CA LYS A 178 -16.26 -15.56 -1.55
C LYS A 178 -15.95 -16.51 -0.40
N ILE A 179 -14.79 -16.35 0.24
CA ILE A 179 -14.38 -17.19 1.38
C ILE A 179 -15.30 -16.96 2.57
N THR A 180 -15.57 -15.70 2.90
CA THR A 180 -16.45 -15.35 4.03
C THR A 180 -17.90 -15.78 3.82
N ALA A 181 -18.35 -15.96 2.59
CA ALA A 181 -19.67 -16.46 2.26
C ALA A 181 -19.80 -18.00 2.42
N VAL A 182 -18.70 -18.73 2.23
CA VAL A 182 -18.66 -20.21 2.40
C VAL A 182 -18.66 -20.60 3.88
N GLU A 183 -17.98 -19.86 4.74
CA GLU A 183 -17.92 -20.13 6.20
C GLU A 183 -19.26 -19.89 6.94
N LYS A 184 -20.20 -19.21 6.29
CA LYS A 184 -21.55 -18.94 6.85
C LYS A 184 -22.62 -19.99 6.46
N ARG A 185 -22.25 -21.05 5.76
CA ARG A 185 -23.15 -22.16 5.39
C ARG A 185 -22.80 -23.42 6.18
#